data_c261e7b372bba1da8c3dfce7d3369096
#
_entry.id   c261e7b372bba1da8c3dfce7d3369096
#
_cell.length_a   1.000
_cell.length_b   1.000
_cell.length_c   1.000
_cell.angle_alpha   90.00
_cell.angle_beta   90.00
_cell.angle_gamma   90.00
#
_symmetry.space_group_name_H-M   'P 1'
#
loop_
_entity.id
_entity.type
_entity.pdbx_description
1 polymer ?
#
loop_
_entity_poly.entity_id
_entity_poly.type
_entity_poly.pdbx_seq_one_letter_code
_entity_poly.pdbx_strand_id
1 'polypeptide(L)'
;IIPGMLAEGGRITMPFGVMGGAYQSNGHARFLSNMVDFNLNPQEAIDAPRCFSDAGTMKVERGYGPQVAQQLSDMGHKVEIPDGPIGGAQAILIGANGVLQGASDPRKDGCALGY
;
A
#
# COMPACT_ATOMS: atom_id res chain seq x y z
N ILE A 1 -2.53 0.17 13.83
CA ILE A 1 -3.00 -0.44 12.58
C ILE A 1 -4.50 -0.25 12.42
N ILE A 2 -4.94 0.08 11.22
CA ILE A 2 -6.37 0.09 10.86
C ILE A 2 -6.64 -1.19 10.06
N PRO A 3 -7.52 -2.09 10.54
CA PRO A 3 -7.97 -3.23 9.76
C PRO A 3 -9.03 -2.80 8.75
N GLY A 4 -9.04 -3.47 7.59
CA GLY A 4 -10.04 -3.30 6.54
C GLY A 4 -10.53 -4.66 6.04
N MET A 5 -11.70 -4.66 5.44
CA MET A 5 -12.28 -5.83 4.78
C MET A 5 -12.82 -5.42 3.42
N LEU A 6 -12.37 -6.09 2.37
CA LEU A 6 -13.01 -5.99 1.06
C LEU A 6 -14.10 -7.04 0.95
N ALA A 7 -15.24 -6.61 0.45
CA ALA A 7 -16.39 -7.50 0.20
C ALA A 7 -16.93 -7.29 -1.21
N GLU A 8 -17.33 -8.37 -1.85
CA GLU A 8 -17.95 -8.37 -3.16
C GLU A 8 -19.17 -9.30 -3.13
N GLY A 9 -20.31 -8.83 -3.63
CA GLY A 9 -21.56 -9.61 -3.62
C GLY A 9 -22.02 -10.08 -2.24
N GLY A 10 -21.71 -9.31 -1.16
CA GLY A 10 -22.03 -9.67 0.22
C GLY A 10 -21.08 -10.70 0.86
N ARG A 11 -20.04 -11.10 0.17
CA ARG A 11 -19.01 -12.03 0.66
C ARG A 11 -17.69 -11.29 0.91
N ILE A 12 -17.04 -11.57 2.04
CA ILE A 12 -15.68 -11.08 2.31
C ILE A 12 -14.70 -11.76 1.36
N THR A 13 -13.94 -10.96 0.65
CA THR A 13 -12.92 -11.44 -0.31
C THR A 13 -11.49 -11.15 0.14
N MET A 14 -11.28 -10.16 1.03
CA MET A 14 -9.94 -9.87 1.50
C MET A 14 -9.94 -9.10 2.84
N PRO A 15 -9.52 -9.71 3.96
CA PRO A 15 -9.04 -8.96 5.11
C PRO A 15 -7.68 -8.35 4.80
N PHE A 16 -7.45 -7.09 5.19
CA PHE A 16 -6.19 -6.39 5.03
C PHE A 16 -5.99 -5.35 6.12
N GLY A 17 -4.81 -4.82 6.24
CA GLY A 17 -4.55 -3.75 7.19
C GLY A 17 -3.29 -2.98 6.85
N VAL A 18 -3.29 -1.69 7.19
CA VAL A 18 -2.15 -0.79 7.00
C VAL A 18 -1.79 -0.17 8.34
N MET A 19 -0.50 -0.11 8.65
CA MET A 19 0.06 0.64 9.76
C MET A 19 0.85 1.85 9.25
N GLY A 20 1.10 2.84 10.10
CA GLY A 20 1.91 4.01 9.73
C GLY A 20 1.33 5.35 10.20
N GLY A 21 0.60 5.35 11.31
CA GLY A 21 0.04 6.58 11.88
C GLY A 21 -0.91 7.29 10.89
N ALA A 22 -0.62 8.53 10.57
CA ALA A 22 -1.43 9.35 9.66
C ALA A 22 -1.49 8.78 8.22
N TYR A 23 -0.52 7.98 7.83
CA TYR A 23 -0.51 7.30 6.51
C TYR A 23 -1.63 6.27 6.34
N GLN A 24 -2.17 5.70 7.42
CA GLN A 24 -3.03 4.50 7.37
C GLN A 24 -4.21 4.63 6.41
N SER A 25 -4.96 5.74 6.45
CA SER A 25 -6.11 5.95 5.55
C SER A 25 -5.68 6.08 4.08
N ASN A 26 -4.61 6.82 3.83
CA ASN A 26 -4.02 6.95 2.49
C ASN A 26 -3.50 5.59 1.99
N GLY A 27 -2.85 4.84 2.86
CA GLY A 27 -2.33 3.50 2.56
C GLY A 27 -3.43 2.50 2.19
N HIS A 28 -4.60 2.54 2.85
CA HIS A 28 -5.76 1.74 2.47
C HIS A 28 -6.26 2.09 1.06
N ALA A 29 -6.45 3.39 0.79
CA ALA A 29 -6.91 3.85 -0.52
C ALA A 29 -5.90 3.46 -1.62
N ARG A 30 -4.61 3.66 -1.37
CA ARG A 30 -3.55 3.33 -2.33
C ARG A 30 -3.44 1.83 -2.60
N PHE A 31 -3.51 1.00 -1.56
CA PHE A 31 -3.48 -0.45 -1.68
C PHE A 31 -4.65 -0.96 -2.55
N LEU A 32 -5.87 -0.53 -2.23
CA LEU A 32 -7.06 -0.93 -2.99
C LEU A 32 -7.02 -0.42 -4.44
N SER A 33 -6.61 0.84 -4.67
CA SER A 33 -6.46 1.39 -6.02
C SER A 33 -5.43 0.61 -6.84
N ASN A 34 -4.30 0.23 -6.24
CA ASN A 34 -3.31 -0.61 -6.92
C ASN A 34 -3.90 -1.94 -7.40
N MET A 35 -4.76 -2.56 -6.61
CA MET A 35 -5.41 -3.82 -7.00
C MET A 35 -6.56 -3.61 -8.01
N VAL A 36 -7.43 -2.63 -7.76
CA VAL A 36 -8.68 -2.47 -8.52
C VAL A 36 -8.46 -1.70 -9.83
N ASP A 37 -7.70 -0.59 -9.77
CA ASP A 37 -7.51 0.30 -10.91
C ASP A 37 -6.31 -0.12 -11.77
N PHE A 38 -5.25 -0.66 -11.14
CA PHE A 38 -4.01 -1.06 -11.82
C PHE A 38 -3.86 -2.58 -11.94
N ASN A 39 -4.83 -3.35 -11.44
CA ASN A 39 -4.89 -4.80 -11.56
C ASN A 39 -3.63 -5.54 -11.04
N LEU A 40 -3.01 -4.99 -9.99
CA LEU A 40 -1.89 -5.64 -9.32
C LEU A 40 -2.40 -6.74 -8.39
N ASN A 41 -1.62 -7.81 -8.23
CA ASN A 41 -1.91 -8.79 -7.18
C ASN A 41 -1.61 -8.20 -5.79
N PRO A 42 -2.07 -8.85 -4.68
CA PRO A 42 -1.90 -8.28 -3.34
C PRO A 42 -0.45 -7.98 -2.95
N GLN A 43 0.51 -8.84 -3.35
CA GLN A 43 1.93 -8.62 -3.03
C GLN A 43 2.51 -7.46 -3.85
N GLU A 44 2.24 -7.40 -5.15
CA GLU A 44 2.64 -6.29 -6.02
C GLU A 44 2.05 -4.95 -5.54
N ALA A 45 0.78 -4.97 -5.10
CA ALA A 45 0.11 -3.79 -4.57
C ALA A 45 0.76 -3.27 -3.27
N ILE A 46 1.25 -4.17 -2.42
CA ILE A 46 1.99 -3.86 -1.19
C ILE A 46 3.40 -3.36 -1.51
N ASP A 47 4.10 -4.00 -2.44
CA ASP A 47 5.49 -3.70 -2.82
C ASP A 47 5.61 -2.36 -3.55
N ALA A 48 4.56 -1.92 -4.22
CA ALA A 48 4.55 -0.67 -4.97
C ALA A 48 5.01 0.52 -4.12
N PRO A 49 5.79 1.44 -4.70
CA PRO A 49 6.30 2.59 -3.97
C PRO A 49 5.17 3.49 -3.48
N ARG A 50 5.41 4.17 -2.37
CA ARG A 50 4.43 5.01 -1.69
C ARG A 50 4.79 6.47 -1.74
N CYS A 51 3.76 7.31 -1.84
CA CYS A 51 3.89 8.72 -1.57
C CYS A 51 2.77 9.16 -0.61
N PHE A 52 3.05 10.16 0.20
CA PHE A 52 2.14 10.61 1.24
C PHE A 52 2.40 12.07 1.60
N SER A 53 1.36 12.88 1.59
CA SER A 53 1.44 14.25 2.07
C SER A 53 1.29 14.29 3.59
N ASP A 54 2.33 14.75 4.27
CA ASP A 54 2.41 14.84 5.72
C ASP A 54 2.84 16.27 6.11
N ALA A 55 1.98 16.98 6.84
CA ALA A 55 2.21 18.34 7.30
C ALA A 55 2.76 19.31 6.22
N GLY A 56 2.20 19.24 5.01
CA GLY A 56 2.58 20.10 3.89
C GLY A 56 3.82 19.65 3.12
N THR A 57 4.39 18.51 3.46
CA THR A 57 5.52 17.90 2.74
C THR A 57 5.06 16.61 2.07
N MET A 58 5.33 16.47 0.76
CA MET A 58 5.08 15.26 0.00
C MET A 58 6.26 14.30 0.15
N LYS A 59 6.11 13.28 0.98
CA LYS A 59 7.09 12.21 1.14
C LYS A 59 6.93 11.22 -0.02
N VAL A 60 8.00 10.93 -0.73
CA VAL A 60 8.01 10.07 -1.92
C VAL A 60 9.10 9.01 -1.76
N GLU A 61 8.74 7.73 -1.73
CA GLU A 61 9.70 6.63 -1.63
C GLU A 61 10.59 6.53 -2.88
N ARG A 62 11.82 6.06 -2.70
CA ARG A 62 12.85 5.91 -3.76
C ARG A 62 12.44 4.98 -4.91
N GLY A 63 11.42 4.13 -4.71
CA GLY A 63 10.87 3.27 -5.76
C GLY A 63 10.17 4.04 -6.89
N TYR A 64 9.78 5.30 -6.67
CA TYR A 64 9.46 6.21 -7.75
C TYR A 64 10.75 6.72 -8.39
N GLY A 65 10.79 6.79 -9.71
CA GLY A 65 11.93 7.38 -10.40
C GLY A 65 12.13 8.87 -10.06
N PRO A 66 13.36 9.40 -10.17
CA PRO A 66 13.65 10.80 -9.83
C PRO A 66 12.80 11.81 -10.62
N GLN A 67 12.34 11.44 -11.80
CA GLN A 67 11.46 12.27 -12.62
C GLN A 67 10.10 12.53 -11.93
N VAL A 68 9.57 11.55 -11.20
CA VAL A 68 8.29 11.71 -10.49
C VAL A 68 8.44 12.73 -9.36
N ALA A 69 9.52 12.65 -8.59
CA ALA A 69 9.81 13.63 -7.54
C ALA A 69 9.96 15.04 -8.11
N GLN A 70 10.65 15.18 -9.25
CA GLN A 70 10.81 16.47 -9.93
C GLN A 70 9.47 17.01 -10.44
N GLN A 71 8.65 16.17 -11.09
CA GLN A 71 7.33 16.57 -11.58
C GLN A 71 6.42 17.05 -10.45
N LEU A 72 6.42 16.34 -9.30
CA LEU A 72 5.67 16.77 -8.12
C LEU A 72 6.17 18.11 -7.59
N SER A 73 7.47 18.34 -7.59
CA SER A 73 8.06 19.62 -7.21
C SER A 73 7.66 20.75 -8.17
N ASP A 74 7.67 20.49 -9.47
CA ASP A 74 7.26 21.45 -10.50
C ASP A 74 5.76 21.81 -10.38
N MET A 75 4.95 20.89 -9.86
CA MET A 75 3.54 21.12 -9.53
C MET A 75 3.34 21.94 -8.24
N GLY A 76 4.43 22.31 -7.54
CA GLY A 76 4.41 23.13 -6.35
C GLY A 76 4.42 22.34 -5.02
N HIS A 77 4.61 21.02 -5.06
CA HIS A 77 4.78 20.24 -3.84
C HIS A 77 6.18 20.40 -3.25
N LYS A 78 6.26 20.56 -1.93
CA LYS A 78 7.53 20.40 -1.21
C LYS A 78 7.81 18.90 -1.11
N VAL A 79 8.71 18.39 -1.94
CA VAL A 79 9.02 16.96 -2.01
C VAL A 79 10.18 16.60 -1.07
N GLU A 80 10.07 15.46 -0.40
CA GLU A 80 11.09 14.86 0.45
C GLU A 80 11.19 13.36 0.14
N ILE A 81 12.40 12.85 0.02
CA ILE A 81 12.67 11.42 -0.03
C ILE A 81 12.97 10.96 1.40
N PRO A 82 12.07 10.21 2.05
CA PRO A 82 12.26 9.82 3.44
C PRO A 82 13.41 8.81 3.58
N ASP A 83 14.12 8.85 4.70
CA ASP A 83 15.17 7.87 5.03
C ASP A 83 14.61 6.49 5.38
N GLY A 84 13.40 6.45 5.92
CA GLY A 84 12.71 5.23 6.30
C GLY A 84 11.47 4.95 5.45
N PRO A 85 10.93 3.72 5.53
CA PRO A 85 9.76 3.32 4.77
C PRO A 85 8.48 4.02 5.24
N ILE A 86 7.54 4.24 4.33
CA ILE A 86 6.22 4.78 4.63
C ILE A 86 5.26 3.63 4.99
N GLY A 87 4.95 3.49 6.27
CA GLY A 87 3.97 2.52 6.78
C GLY A 87 4.34 1.06 6.55
N GLY A 88 3.34 0.22 6.54
CA GLY A 88 3.42 -1.22 6.28
C GLY A 88 2.03 -1.80 6.07
N ALA A 89 1.89 -2.87 5.30
CA ALA A 89 0.61 -3.49 4.98
C ALA A 89 0.68 -5.02 5.03
N GLN A 90 -0.47 -5.65 5.29
CA GLN A 90 -0.65 -7.10 5.27
C GLN A 90 -2.02 -7.39 4.65
N ALA A 91 -2.14 -8.44 3.85
CA ALA A 91 -3.40 -8.82 3.23
C ALA A 91 -3.50 -10.34 3.03
N ILE A 92 -4.74 -10.85 3.00
CA ILE A 92 -5.03 -12.22 2.60
C ILE A 92 -6.20 -12.17 1.61
N LEU A 93 -5.93 -12.42 0.34
CA LEU A 93 -6.96 -12.55 -0.68
C LEU A 93 -7.57 -13.96 -0.62
N ILE A 94 -8.90 -14.03 -0.58
CA ILE A 94 -9.66 -15.27 -0.57
C ILE A 94 -10.16 -15.52 -1.99
N GLY A 95 -9.52 -16.43 -2.69
CA GLY A 95 -9.91 -16.83 -4.04
C GLY A 95 -11.29 -17.47 -4.11
N ALA A 96 -11.92 -17.44 -5.29
CA ALA A 96 -13.23 -18.06 -5.53
C ALA A 96 -13.23 -19.57 -5.26
N ASN A 97 -12.08 -20.22 -5.45
CA ASN A 97 -11.86 -21.66 -5.19
C ASN A 97 -11.47 -21.95 -3.71
N GLY A 98 -11.48 -20.96 -2.82
CA GLY A 98 -11.09 -21.08 -1.43
C GLY A 98 -9.58 -21.03 -1.17
N VAL A 99 -8.75 -20.89 -2.19
CA VAL A 99 -7.30 -20.69 -2.02
C VAL A 99 -7.05 -19.33 -1.39
N LEU A 100 -6.18 -19.31 -0.37
CA LEU A 100 -5.75 -18.09 0.30
C LEU A 100 -4.41 -17.62 -0.29
N GLN A 101 -4.35 -16.36 -0.69
CA GLN A 101 -3.14 -15.71 -1.14
C GLN A 101 -2.73 -14.66 -0.12
N GLY A 102 -1.72 -14.97 0.68
CA GLY A 102 -1.16 -14.03 1.66
C GLY A 102 -0.18 -13.06 1.00
N ALA A 103 -0.16 -11.81 1.50
CA ALA A 103 0.81 -10.80 1.11
C ALA A 103 1.34 -10.07 2.34
N SER A 104 2.66 -9.89 2.41
CA SER A 104 3.34 -9.30 3.56
C SER A 104 4.32 -8.21 3.11
N ASP A 105 4.31 -7.10 3.82
CA ASP A 105 5.09 -5.91 3.47
C ASP A 105 6.59 -6.11 3.74
N PRO A 106 7.46 -6.00 2.72
CA PRO A 106 8.91 -6.11 2.90
C PRO A 106 9.51 -4.98 3.73
N ARG A 107 8.73 -3.91 3.99
CA ARG A 107 9.13 -2.80 4.88
C ARG A 107 9.05 -3.17 6.35
N LYS A 108 8.55 -4.37 6.67
CA LYS A 108 8.34 -4.88 8.03
C LYS A 108 8.87 -6.31 8.15
N ASP A 109 9.18 -6.71 9.39
CA ASP A 109 9.62 -8.06 9.71
C ASP A 109 8.42 -9.01 9.77
N GLY A 110 7.94 -9.43 8.63
CA GLY A 110 6.81 -10.32 8.53
C GLY A 110 6.91 -11.20 7.29
N CYS A 111 6.16 -12.29 7.29
CA CYS A 111 5.99 -13.12 6.10
C CYS A 111 4.58 -13.72 6.09
N ALA A 112 4.07 -13.98 4.89
CA ALA A 112 2.87 -14.77 4.70
C ALA A 112 3.29 -16.24 4.54
N LEU A 113 2.81 -17.11 5.43
CA LEU A 113 3.10 -18.54 5.41
C LEU A 113 1.79 -19.30 5.19
N GLY A 114 1.84 -20.32 4.34
CA GLY A 114 0.77 -21.25 4.08
C GLY A 114 1.22 -22.71 4.28
N TYR A 115 0.26 -23.60 4.45
CA TYR A 115 0.46 -25.05 4.60
C TYR A 115 -0.69 -25.79 3.90
#